data_d2542c9cdeac626e34cd0072e2c0b885
#
_entry.id   d2542c9cdeac626e34cd0072e2c0b885
#
_cell.length_a   1.000
_cell.length_b   1.000
_cell.length_c   1.000
_cell.angle_alpha   90.00
_cell.angle_beta   90.00
_cell.angle_gamma   90.00
#
_symmetry.space_group_name_H-M   'P 1'
#
loop_
_entity.id
_entity.type
_entity.pdbx_description
1 polymer ?
#
loop_
_entity_poly.entity_id
_entity_poly.type
_entity_poly.pdbx_seq_one_letter_code
_entity_poly.pdbx_strand_id
1 'polypeptide(L)'
;MATPTEDQFQELRTRFSSMMRALYRQKGAVMSMSIMQEKEVTQFISSHASVLDSSFSRVPMSDAMRQRLHRSDYVFSGIKAFHELNQAFPSLLDENGERKPFSQFIQEVLKVDKDYNVNYLRAEFNFAQASAQMASRWESFDQDTSRYMLQYRTQRDSHVRPEHASMDGITLPMSDPFWEEYYPPNGWNCRCTVVQVRASRYPATPEEEAQNRAKEALKGDRTGMFRYNPGLQKKTFPDYNPYTIRRCNDCQLAKDSSTARNAYAPECDLCQACQTVRKQAAMAEKETMKDVRIGIVRNAERITRKVSTLKTGTFFSSKSSVKRAVYHLRTAEEAEAFSKVSDHLENLEFSRTSKLGESKDPSSPKDQKNVQKKKDRRVTGYNTYTLNLNGETWEVLMEVYREKGEAIYNIKKRNRP
;
A
#
# COMPACT_ATOMS: atom_id res chain seq x y z
N MET A 1 11.10 -18.98 10.73
CA MET A 1 10.86 -17.89 9.78
C MET A 1 11.36 -18.33 8.42
N ALA A 2 10.64 -18.00 7.36
CA ALA A 2 11.11 -18.25 6.00
C ALA A 2 12.36 -17.39 5.72
N THR A 3 13.20 -17.82 4.80
CA THR A 3 14.38 -17.06 4.37
C THR A 3 14.36 -16.98 2.84
N PRO A 4 14.95 -15.93 2.24
CA PRO A 4 15.15 -15.91 0.80
C PRO A 4 15.86 -17.19 0.31
N THR A 5 15.50 -17.67 -0.86
CA THR A 5 16.12 -18.85 -1.47
C THR A 5 17.46 -18.51 -2.07
N GLU A 6 18.32 -19.52 -2.30
CA GLU A 6 19.61 -19.32 -2.97
C GLU A 6 19.44 -18.73 -4.36
N ASP A 7 18.42 -19.18 -5.13
CA ASP A 7 18.13 -18.63 -6.45
C ASP A 7 17.79 -17.13 -6.40
N GLN A 8 17.05 -16.70 -5.36
CA GLN A 8 16.75 -15.27 -5.15
C GLN A 8 18.01 -14.45 -4.85
N PHE A 9 18.92 -14.97 -4.06
CA PHE A 9 20.21 -14.32 -3.82
C PHE A 9 21.05 -14.21 -5.09
N GLN A 10 21.12 -15.27 -5.90
CA GLN A 10 21.87 -15.26 -7.16
C GLN A 10 21.26 -14.31 -8.19
N GLU A 11 19.95 -14.26 -8.29
CA GLU A 11 19.27 -13.27 -9.13
C GLU A 11 19.60 -11.85 -8.71
N LEU A 12 19.46 -11.51 -7.41
CA LEU A 12 19.77 -10.18 -6.91
C LEU A 12 21.22 -9.79 -7.19
N ARG A 13 22.18 -10.68 -6.99
CA ARG A 13 23.60 -10.44 -7.32
C ARG A 13 23.79 -10.13 -8.80
N THR A 14 23.10 -10.86 -9.68
CA THR A 14 23.15 -10.61 -11.13
C THR A 14 22.58 -9.25 -11.47
N ARG A 15 21.43 -8.88 -10.86
CA ARG A 15 20.78 -7.57 -11.04
C ARG A 15 21.62 -6.43 -10.47
N PHE A 16 22.22 -6.62 -9.30
CA PHE A 16 23.16 -5.66 -8.72
C PHE A 16 24.35 -5.38 -9.67
N SER A 17 24.97 -6.43 -10.19
CA SER A 17 26.06 -6.27 -11.15
C SER A 17 25.63 -5.50 -12.41
N SER A 18 24.42 -5.73 -12.88
CA SER A 18 23.85 -5.01 -14.03
C SER A 18 23.58 -3.55 -13.69
N MET A 19 23.06 -3.25 -12.50
CA MET A 19 22.85 -1.90 -11.97
C MET A 19 24.20 -1.15 -11.86
N MET A 20 25.25 -1.82 -11.38
CA MET A 20 26.61 -1.23 -11.31
C MET A 20 27.18 -0.95 -12.70
N ARG A 21 26.86 -1.76 -13.73
CA ARG A 21 27.22 -1.45 -15.13
C ARG A 21 26.52 -0.18 -15.62
N ALA A 22 25.26 0.05 -15.24
CA ALA A 22 24.56 1.28 -15.57
C ALA A 22 25.22 2.49 -14.91
N LEU A 23 25.59 2.38 -13.62
CA LEU A 23 26.33 3.41 -12.90
C LEU A 23 27.67 3.70 -13.56
N TYR A 24 28.42 2.64 -13.93
CA TYR A 24 29.72 2.79 -14.59
C TYR A 24 29.64 3.51 -15.95
N ARG A 25 28.53 3.44 -16.68
CA ARG A 25 28.34 4.17 -17.94
C ARG A 25 28.09 5.66 -17.77
N GLN A 26 27.73 6.12 -16.57
CA GLN A 26 27.52 7.54 -16.32
C GLN A 26 28.79 8.35 -16.49
N LYS A 27 28.67 9.56 -17.02
CA LYS A 27 29.75 10.53 -17.16
C LYS A 27 29.48 11.70 -16.21
N GLY A 28 30.53 12.34 -15.72
CA GLY A 28 30.47 13.51 -14.86
C GLY A 28 30.92 13.25 -13.43
N ALA A 29 31.12 14.34 -12.70
CA ALA A 29 31.61 14.33 -11.32
C ALA A 29 30.51 14.10 -10.28
N VAL A 30 29.22 14.09 -10.70
CA VAL A 30 28.05 13.92 -9.84
C VAL A 30 27.17 12.83 -10.43
N MET A 31 26.60 11.99 -9.57
CA MET A 31 25.64 10.98 -9.99
C MET A 31 24.35 11.64 -10.53
N SER A 32 24.00 11.32 -11.78
CA SER A 32 22.77 11.83 -12.37
C SER A 32 21.55 11.07 -11.85
N MET A 33 20.53 11.77 -11.37
CA MET A 33 19.28 11.16 -10.91
C MET A 33 18.49 10.42 -12.00
N SER A 34 18.79 10.65 -13.29
CA SER A 34 18.22 9.88 -14.40
C SER A 34 18.55 8.39 -14.31
N ILE A 35 19.61 8.01 -13.58
CA ILE A 35 19.97 6.60 -13.36
C ILE A 35 18.83 5.80 -12.75
N MET A 36 18.01 6.41 -11.90
CA MET A 36 16.85 5.75 -11.27
C MET A 36 15.78 5.32 -12.30
N GLN A 37 15.89 5.76 -13.55
CA GLN A 37 14.99 5.39 -14.65
C GLN A 37 15.63 4.38 -15.62
N GLU A 38 16.93 4.08 -15.46
CA GLU A 38 17.62 3.08 -16.27
C GLU A 38 16.99 1.69 -16.07
N LYS A 39 16.93 0.92 -17.16
CA LYS A 39 16.32 -0.41 -17.16
C LYS A 39 16.94 -1.34 -16.12
N GLU A 40 18.26 -1.34 -16.00
CA GLU A 40 19.00 -2.19 -15.08
C GLU A 40 18.69 -1.85 -13.62
N VAL A 41 18.52 -0.56 -13.30
CA VAL A 41 18.15 -0.10 -11.97
C VAL A 41 16.72 -0.48 -11.64
N THR A 42 15.78 -0.24 -12.55
CA THR A 42 14.37 -0.60 -12.35
C THR A 42 14.18 -2.13 -12.25
N GLN A 43 14.97 -2.93 -12.97
CA GLN A 43 14.98 -4.37 -12.84
C GLN A 43 15.51 -4.84 -11.48
N PHE A 44 16.59 -4.23 -10.98
CA PHE A 44 17.09 -4.53 -9.63
C PHE A 44 16.02 -4.20 -8.57
N ILE A 45 15.42 -3.01 -8.63
CA ILE A 45 14.34 -2.60 -7.72
C ILE A 45 13.18 -3.62 -7.74
N SER A 46 12.74 -4.03 -8.92
CA SER A 46 11.65 -5.00 -9.08
C SER A 46 12.01 -6.37 -8.53
N SER A 47 13.24 -6.86 -8.77
CA SER A 47 13.68 -8.16 -8.24
C SER A 47 13.81 -8.13 -6.72
N HIS A 48 14.36 -7.05 -6.13
CA HIS A 48 14.46 -6.91 -4.68
C HIS A 48 13.07 -6.85 -4.03
N ALA A 49 12.15 -6.06 -4.59
CA ALA A 49 10.76 -5.99 -4.12
C ALA A 49 10.08 -7.36 -4.20
N SER A 50 10.27 -8.10 -5.29
CA SER A 50 9.70 -9.45 -5.47
C SER A 50 10.22 -10.45 -4.42
N VAL A 51 11.47 -10.32 -3.99
CA VAL A 51 12.00 -11.13 -2.87
C VAL A 51 11.24 -10.81 -1.58
N LEU A 52 11.05 -9.54 -1.25
CA LEU A 52 10.29 -9.11 -0.06
C LEU A 52 8.83 -9.60 -0.13
N ASP A 53 8.17 -9.40 -1.26
CA ASP A 53 6.78 -9.83 -1.53
C ASP A 53 6.61 -11.35 -1.35
N SER A 54 7.62 -12.14 -1.72
CA SER A 54 7.58 -13.59 -1.57
C SER A 54 7.45 -14.04 -0.11
N SER A 55 7.93 -13.23 0.84
CA SER A 55 7.90 -13.50 2.28
C SER A 55 6.47 -13.63 2.82
N PHE A 56 5.49 -12.99 2.19
CA PHE A 56 4.10 -12.99 2.62
C PHE A 56 3.11 -13.47 1.54
N SER A 57 3.60 -14.17 0.52
CA SER A 57 2.76 -14.67 -0.58
C SER A 57 1.59 -15.54 -0.12
N ARG A 58 1.75 -16.26 1.01
CA ARG A 58 0.74 -17.15 1.60
C ARG A 58 -0.06 -16.50 2.74
N VAL A 59 0.22 -15.25 3.10
CA VAL A 59 -0.55 -14.56 4.15
C VAL A 59 -1.93 -14.19 3.58
N PRO A 60 -3.04 -14.64 4.21
CA PRO A 60 -4.38 -14.31 3.75
C PRO A 60 -4.65 -12.82 4.00
N MET A 61 -5.06 -12.09 2.97
CA MET A 61 -5.44 -10.67 3.04
C MET A 61 -6.23 -10.29 1.80
N SER A 62 -6.90 -9.14 1.82
CA SER A 62 -7.56 -8.61 0.63
C SER A 62 -6.54 -8.29 -0.49
N ASP A 63 -7.00 -8.33 -1.73
CA ASP A 63 -6.18 -7.94 -2.88
C ASP A 63 -5.73 -6.47 -2.78
N ALA A 64 -6.59 -5.62 -2.22
CA ALA A 64 -6.27 -4.22 -1.96
C ALA A 64 -5.13 -4.06 -0.95
N MET A 65 -5.15 -4.78 0.17
CA MET A 65 -4.05 -4.77 1.14
C MET A 65 -2.76 -5.27 0.48
N ARG A 66 -2.83 -6.41 -0.23
CA ARG A 66 -1.67 -7.00 -0.92
C ARG A 66 -1.02 -6.02 -1.89
N GLN A 67 -1.80 -5.33 -2.73
CA GLN A 67 -1.26 -4.32 -3.65
C GLN A 67 -0.57 -3.16 -2.91
N ARG A 68 -1.13 -2.72 -1.79
CA ARG A 68 -0.52 -1.65 -0.98
C ARG A 68 0.82 -2.07 -0.38
N LEU A 69 0.90 -3.32 0.09
CA LEU A 69 2.16 -3.87 0.63
C LEU A 69 3.21 -4.04 -0.47
N HIS A 70 2.86 -4.57 -1.65
CA HIS A 70 3.75 -4.67 -2.82
C HIS A 70 4.29 -3.29 -3.23
N ARG A 71 3.42 -2.27 -3.25
CA ARG A 71 3.85 -0.89 -3.52
C ARG A 71 4.85 -0.39 -2.47
N SER A 72 4.60 -0.68 -1.20
CA SER A 72 5.53 -0.33 -0.11
C SER A 72 6.89 -0.97 -0.31
N ASP A 73 6.94 -2.27 -0.66
CA ASP A 73 8.17 -3.00 -0.91
C ASP A 73 8.93 -2.46 -2.13
N TYR A 74 8.22 -2.09 -3.18
CA TYR A 74 8.83 -1.47 -4.36
C TYR A 74 9.46 -0.11 -4.01
N VAL A 75 8.76 0.74 -3.24
CA VAL A 75 9.29 2.04 -2.81
C VAL A 75 10.49 1.88 -1.90
N PHE A 76 10.43 0.97 -0.93
CA PHE A 76 11.56 0.65 -0.05
C PHE A 76 12.78 0.18 -0.85
N SER A 77 12.59 -0.78 -1.77
CA SER A 77 13.63 -1.31 -2.64
C SER A 77 14.27 -0.24 -3.52
N GLY A 78 13.46 0.69 -4.03
CA GLY A 78 13.96 1.79 -4.86
C GLY A 78 14.81 2.80 -4.09
N ILE A 79 14.44 3.12 -2.85
CA ILE A 79 15.24 4.02 -2.01
C ILE A 79 16.52 3.32 -1.56
N LYS A 80 16.47 2.02 -1.27
CA LYS A 80 17.66 1.20 -1.01
C LYS A 80 18.60 1.21 -2.20
N ALA A 81 18.11 0.96 -3.42
CA ALA A 81 18.92 1.02 -4.65
C ALA A 81 19.60 2.38 -4.84
N PHE A 82 18.91 3.48 -4.53
CA PHE A 82 19.52 4.82 -4.52
C PHE A 82 20.71 4.91 -3.56
N HIS A 83 20.60 4.35 -2.35
CA HIS A 83 21.71 4.33 -1.39
C HIS A 83 22.89 3.49 -1.87
N GLU A 84 22.62 2.32 -2.44
CA GLU A 84 23.65 1.45 -3.00
C GLU A 84 24.41 2.16 -4.14
N LEU A 85 23.69 2.85 -5.03
CA LEU A 85 24.28 3.64 -6.11
C LEU A 85 25.14 4.79 -5.56
N ASN A 86 24.64 5.54 -4.56
CA ASN A 86 25.39 6.61 -3.92
C ASN A 86 26.65 6.12 -3.24
N GLN A 87 26.59 4.97 -2.58
CA GLN A 87 27.76 4.39 -1.90
C GLN A 87 28.78 3.85 -2.89
N ALA A 88 28.33 3.34 -4.04
CA ALA A 88 29.20 2.82 -5.10
C ALA A 88 29.82 3.94 -5.97
N PHE A 89 29.14 5.08 -6.12
CA PHE A 89 29.55 6.14 -7.05
C PHE A 89 30.98 6.66 -6.82
N PRO A 90 31.44 6.93 -5.59
CA PRO A 90 32.83 7.37 -5.33
C PRO A 90 33.90 6.37 -5.80
N SER A 91 33.57 5.08 -5.83
CA SER A 91 34.50 4.02 -6.26
C SER A 91 34.77 4.01 -7.77
N LEU A 92 34.08 4.86 -8.56
CA LEU A 92 34.29 4.97 -10.00
C LEU A 92 35.69 5.55 -10.35
N LEU A 93 36.26 6.39 -9.46
CA LEU A 93 37.51 7.08 -9.69
C LEU A 93 38.60 6.50 -8.80
N ASP A 94 39.83 6.58 -9.28
CA ASP A 94 41.03 6.29 -8.50
C ASP A 94 41.50 7.54 -7.72
N GLU A 95 42.66 7.43 -7.04
CA GLU A 95 43.25 8.50 -6.23
C GLU A 95 43.69 9.72 -7.07
N ASN A 96 43.88 9.52 -8.38
CA ASN A 96 44.25 10.57 -9.32
C ASN A 96 43.04 11.22 -9.99
N GLY A 97 41.82 10.77 -9.67
CA GLY A 97 40.59 11.23 -10.30
C GLY A 97 40.33 10.59 -11.68
N GLU A 98 41.13 9.60 -12.07
CA GLU A 98 40.92 8.84 -13.31
C GLU A 98 39.92 7.71 -13.13
N ARG A 99 39.18 7.41 -14.19
CA ARG A 99 38.18 6.35 -14.16
C ARG A 99 38.84 4.98 -14.09
N LYS A 100 38.53 4.22 -13.03
CA LYS A 100 38.99 2.83 -12.87
C LYS A 100 38.48 1.93 -13.99
N PRO A 101 39.20 0.88 -14.39
CA PRO A 101 38.66 -0.21 -15.20
C PRO A 101 37.44 -0.84 -14.53
N PHE A 102 36.46 -1.30 -15.34
CA PHE A 102 35.23 -1.88 -14.79
C PHE A 102 35.48 -3.08 -13.86
N SER A 103 36.49 -3.89 -14.17
CA SER A 103 36.89 -5.04 -13.35
C SER A 103 37.35 -4.64 -11.94
N GLN A 104 38.04 -3.53 -11.80
CA GLN A 104 38.46 -3.02 -10.50
C GLN A 104 37.26 -2.39 -9.75
N PHE A 105 36.48 -1.56 -10.44
CA PHE A 105 35.28 -0.94 -9.88
C PHE A 105 34.33 -2.01 -9.32
N ILE A 106 34.02 -3.06 -10.09
CA ILE A 106 33.06 -4.09 -9.63
C ILE A 106 33.58 -4.87 -8.42
N GLN A 107 34.88 -5.11 -8.32
CA GLN A 107 35.46 -5.77 -7.14
C GLN A 107 35.30 -4.91 -5.87
N GLU A 108 35.49 -3.61 -5.97
CA GLU A 108 35.32 -2.72 -4.83
C GLU A 108 33.86 -2.64 -4.37
N VAL A 109 32.89 -2.58 -5.30
CA VAL A 109 31.48 -2.47 -4.95
C VAL A 109 30.83 -3.80 -4.52
N LEU A 110 31.50 -4.96 -4.65
CA LEU A 110 31.03 -6.22 -4.08
C LEU A 110 30.85 -6.17 -2.56
N LYS A 111 31.56 -5.27 -1.87
CA LYS A 111 31.32 -5.02 -0.45
C LYS A 111 29.94 -4.40 -0.21
N VAL A 112 29.52 -3.47 -1.05
CA VAL A 112 28.18 -2.88 -1.03
C VAL A 112 27.12 -3.99 -1.21
N ASP A 113 27.27 -4.85 -2.23
CA ASP A 113 26.37 -5.98 -2.45
C ASP A 113 26.26 -6.90 -1.23
N LYS A 114 27.42 -7.25 -0.62
CA LYS A 114 27.44 -8.10 0.58
C LYS A 114 26.69 -7.47 1.76
N ASP A 115 26.88 -6.19 1.99
CA ASP A 115 26.25 -5.50 3.12
C ASP A 115 24.74 -5.36 2.91
N TYR A 116 24.31 -4.91 1.75
CA TYR A 116 22.90 -4.61 1.47
C TYR A 116 22.07 -5.85 1.07
N ASN A 117 22.62 -6.71 0.22
CA ASN A 117 21.84 -7.78 -0.42
C ASN A 117 22.10 -9.17 0.17
N VAL A 118 23.02 -9.30 1.13
CA VAL A 118 23.26 -10.53 1.88
C VAL A 118 23.00 -10.33 3.36
N ASN A 119 23.68 -9.36 4.00
CA ASN A 119 23.59 -9.19 5.45
C ASN A 119 22.23 -8.61 5.89
N TYR A 120 21.72 -7.59 5.20
CA TYR A 120 20.48 -6.90 5.60
C TYR A 120 19.22 -7.56 5.04
N LEU A 121 19.31 -8.20 3.87
CA LEU A 121 18.15 -8.76 3.17
C LEU A 121 17.33 -9.73 4.04
N ARG A 122 17.98 -10.55 4.86
CA ARG A 122 17.27 -11.47 5.75
C ARG A 122 16.42 -10.74 6.80
N ALA A 123 16.96 -9.66 7.39
CA ALA A 123 16.24 -8.85 8.37
C ALA A 123 15.06 -8.10 7.71
N GLU A 124 15.27 -7.57 6.51
CA GLU A 124 14.26 -6.89 5.70
C GLU A 124 13.14 -7.86 5.29
N PHE A 125 13.48 -9.05 4.83
CA PHE A 125 12.55 -10.11 4.48
C PHE A 125 11.66 -10.53 5.68
N ASN A 126 12.28 -10.76 6.83
CA ASN A 126 11.54 -11.10 8.05
C ASN A 126 10.64 -9.95 8.52
N PHE A 127 11.09 -8.71 8.35
CA PHE A 127 10.32 -7.53 8.72
C PHE A 127 9.10 -7.35 7.79
N ALA A 128 9.29 -7.50 6.47
CA ALA A 128 8.20 -7.48 5.50
C ALA A 128 7.14 -8.56 5.81
N GLN A 129 7.60 -9.80 6.12
CA GLN A 129 6.71 -10.88 6.52
C GLN A 129 5.90 -10.55 7.78
N ALA A 130 6.58 -10.09 8.84
CA ALA A 130 5.93 -9.74 10.11
C ALA A 130 4.93 -8.59 9.92
N SER A 131 5.30 -7.55 9.19
CA SER A 131 4.42 -6.41 8.88
C SER A 131 3.19 -6.85 8.09
N ALA A 132 3.36 -7.71 7.08
CA ALA A 132 2.24 -8.21 6.29
C ALA A 132 1.30 -9.10 7.10
N GLN A 133 1.82 -9.96 7.99
CA GLN A 133 1.00 -10.75 8.91
C GLN A 133 0.19 -9.85 9.85
N MET A 134 0.80 -8.81 10.36
CA MET A 134 0.12 -7.86 11.24
C MET A 134 -0.88 -6.97 10.49
N ALA A 135 -0.60 -6.58 9.26
CA ALA A 135 -1.56 -5.89 8.39
C ALA A 135 -2.78 -6.75 8.09
N SER A 136 -2.58 -8.04 7.78
CA SER A 136 -3.65 -9.02 7.59
C SER A 136 -4.54 -9.17 8.84
N ARG A 137 -3.93 -9.27 10.02
CA ARG A 137 -4.68 -9.35 11.29
C ARG A 137 -5.50 -8.08 11.53
N TRP A 138 -4.90 -6.91 11.30
CA TRP A 138 -5.59 -5.63 11.45
C TRP A 138 -6.85 -5.56 10.58
N GLU A 139 -6.75 -6.02 9.34
CA GLU A 139 -7.88 -6.07 8.41
C GLU A 139 -8.98 -7.05 8.84
N SER A 140 -8.60 -8.11 9.56
CA SER A 140 -9.52 -9.17 9.99
C SER A 140 -10.22 -8.91 11.34
N PHE A 141 -9.81 -7.90 12.11
CA PHE A 141 -10.39 -7.62 13.42
C PHE A 141 -11.81 -7.08 13.31
N ASP A 142 -12.69 -7.60 14.17
CA ASP A 142 -14.05 -7.11 14.35
C ASP A 142 -14.02 -5.69 14.94
N GLN A 143 -14.79 -4.77 14.35
CA GLN A 143 -14.83 -3.36 14.72
C GLN A 143 -15.71 -3.07 15.96
N ASP A 144 -16.44 -4.09 16.48
CA ASP A 144 -17.28 -3.92 17.66
C ASP A 144 -16.44 -3.84 18.94
N THR A 145 -16.04 -2.63 19.29
CA THR A 145 -15.26 -2.33 20.50
C THR A 145 -16.02 -2.55 21.81
N SER A 146 -17.34 -2.73 21.77
CA SER A 146 -18.13 -3.08 22.95
C SER A 146 -17.93 -4.55 23.35
N ARG A 147 -17.64 -5.41 22.39
CA ARG A 147 -17.46 -6.86 22.57
C ARG A 147 -16.03 -7.30 22.57
N TYR A 148 -15.16 -6.59 21.86
CA TYR A 148 -13.78 -6.98 21.60
C TYR A 148 -12.78 -5.87 21.90
N MET A 149 -11.62 -6.31 22.37
CA MET A 149 -10.43 -5.48 22.54
C MET A 149 -9.24 -6.12 21.85
N LEU A 150 -8.20 -5.35 21.64
CA LEU A 150 -6.92 -5.86 21.15
C LEU A 150 -5.97 -6.05 22.33
N GLN A 151 -5.21 -7.15 22.28
CA GLN A 151 -4.22 -7.46 23.31
C GLN A 151 -2.87 -7.72 22.67
N TYR A 152 -1.84 -7.01 23.15
CA TYR A 152 -0.45 -7.22 22.75
C TYR A 152 0.06 -8.53 23.36
N ARG A 153 0.72 -9.35 22.54
CA ARG A 153 1.32 -10.63 22.98
C ARG A 153 2.72 -10.82 22.48
N THR A 154 3.61 -11.16 23.38
CA THR A 154 4.95 -11.66 23.06
C THR A 154 4.95 -13.17 22.89
N GLN A 155 6.04 -13.74 22.39
CA GLN A 155 6.20 -15.21 22.32
C GLN A 155 6.50 -15.84 23.69
N ARG A 156 6.80 -15.02 24.71
CA ARG A 156 7.11 -15.47 26.10
C ARG A 156 8.25 -16.47 26.17
N ASP A 157 9.22 -16.38 25.26
CA ASP A 157 10.45 -17.19 25.26
C ASP A 157 11.68 -16.31 25.53
N SER A 158 12.84 -16.94 25.68
CA SER A 158 14.11 -16.26 25.98
C SER A 158 14.63 -15.35 24.88
N HIS A 159 14.01 -15.36 23.68
CA HIS A 159 14.37 -14.49 22.56
C HIS A 159 13.52 -13.22 22.50
N VAL A 160 12.54 -13.07 23.38
CA VAL A 160 11.78 -11.82 23.50
C VAL A 160 12.67 -10.77 24.15
N ARG A 161 12.79 -9.61 23.52
CA ARG A 161 13.54 -8.50 24.13
C ARG A 161 12.85 -8.06 25.42
N PRO A 162 13.63 -7.77 26.49
CA PRO A 162 13.06 -7.30 27.78
C PRO A 162 12.12 -6.10 27.59
N GLU A 163 12.48 -5.19 26.68
CA GLU A 163 11.70 -4.00 26.36
C GLU A 163 10.32 -4.38 25.76
N HIS A 164 10.25 -5.38 24.90
CA HIS A 164 8.99 -5.85 24.34
C HIS A 164 8.17 -6.65 25.35
N ALA A 165 8.83 -7.34 26.28
CA ALA A 165 8.15 -8.09 27.34
C ALA A 165 7.28 -7.17 28.22
N SER A 166 7.67 -5.91 28.41
CA SER A 166 6.89 -4.91 29.16
C SER A 166 5.50 -4.69 28.60
N MET A 167 5.31 -4.85 27.29
CA MET A 167 4.01 -4.66 26.62
C MET A 167 3.10 -5.90 26.66
N ASP A 168 3.62 -7.08 27.09
CA ASP A 168 2.82 -8.31 27.06
C ASP A 168 1.56 -8.19 27.90
N GLY A 169 0.40 -8.44 27.30
CA GLY A 169 -0.90 -8.40 27.97
C GLY A 169 -1.57 -7.01 28.00
N ILE A 170 -0.94 -5.94 27.51
CA ILE A 170 -1.64 -4.64 27.32
C ILE A 170 -2.87 -4.88 26.48
N THR A 171 -4.03 -4.47 26.98
CA THR A 171 -5.34 -4.71 26.38
C THR A 171 -6.06 -3.37 26.24
N LEU A 172 -6.39 -2.96 25.01
CA LEU A 172 -7.00 -1.67 24.70
C LEU A 172 -8.02 -1.80 23.56
N PRO A 173 -9.01 -0.91 23.45
CA PRO A 173 -9.90 -0.85 22.30
C PRO A 173 -9.12 -0.68 20.99
N MET A 174 -9.62 -1.22 19.88
CA MET A 174 -8.98 -1.08 18.57
C MET A 174 -8.85 0.39 18.13
N SER A 175 -9.73 1.26 18.60
CA SER A 175 -9.73 2.71 18.32
C SER A 175 -8.72 3.51 19.15
N ASP A 176 -8.02 2.86 20.09
CA ASP A 176 -7.06 3.54 20.95
C ASP A 176 -5.83 4.00 20.16
N PRO A 177 -5.38 5.29 20.30
CA PRO A 177 -4.19 5.82 19.62
C PRO A 177 -2.91 5.03 19.91
N PHE A 178 -2.85 4.29 21.01
CA PHE A 178 -1.75 3.38 21.34
C PHE A 178 -1.34 2.50 20.13
N TRP A 179 -2.32 1.99 19.40
CA TRP A 179 -2.08 1.10 18.27
C TRP A 179 -1.50 1.79 17.02
N GLU A 180 -1.50 3.09 16.97
CA GLU A 180 -0.83 3.84 15.88
C GLU A 180 0.70 3.73 15.98
N GLU A 181 1.23 3.71 17.22
CA GLU A 181 2.67 3.72 17.50
C GLU A 181 3.23 2.36 17.90
N TYR A 182 2.47 1.57 18.66
CA TYR A 182 3.01 0.38 19.35
C TYR A 182 2.52 -0.94 18.76
N TYR A 183 1.80 -0.91 17.67
CA TYR A 183 1.38 -2.11 16.95
C TYR A 183 2.59 -2.79 16.30
N PRO A 184 2.80 -4.15 16.49
CA PRO A 184 3.99 -4.81 15.95
C PRO A 184 4.06 -4.79 14.41
N PRO A 185 5.29 -4.95 13.84
CA PRO A 185 6.58 -5.27 14.48
C PRO A 185 7.29 -4.02 15.04
N ASN A 186 7.76 -4.11 16.28
CA ASN A 186 8.43 -3.01 16.98
C ASN A 186 9.96 -3.11 16.91
N GLY A 187 10.50 -3.74 15.90
CA GLY A 187 11.94 -3.90 15.69
C GLY A 187 12.26 -4.96 14.65
N TRP A 188 13.52 -4.99 14.19
CA TRP A 188 14.01 -6.06 13.32
C TRP A 188 13.87 -7.42 14.00
N ASN A 189 13.38 -8.42 13.25
CA ASN A 189 13.11 -9.78 13.73
C ASN A 189 12.14 -9.83 14.94
N CYS A 190 11.28 -8.84 15.10
CA CYS A 190 10.23 -8.85 16.10
C CYS A 190 9.22 -9.96 15.79
N ARG A 191 8.89 -10.77 16.84
CA ARG A 191 7.93 -11.87 16.77
C ARG A 191 6.69 -11.63 17.63
N CYS A 192 6.53 -10.41 18.14
CA CYS A 192 5.33 -10.01 18.87
C CYS A 192 4.12 -9.95 17.95
N THR A 193 2.94 -10.09 18.53
CA THR A 193 1.68 -10.08 17.79
C THR A 193 0.61 -9.35 18.60
N VAL A 194 -0.51 -9.04 17.96
CA VAL A 194 -1.73 -8.57 18.61
C VAL A 194 -2.85 -9.55 18.28
N VAL A 195 -3.68 -9.87 19.27
CA VAL A 195 -4.84 -10.72 19.09
C VAL A 195 -6.09 -10.00 19.57
N GLN A 196 -7.23 -10.34 18.97
CA GLN A 196 -8.52 -9.87 19.43
C GLN A 196 -9.02 -10.76 20.57
N VAL A 197 -9.47 -10.14 21.66
CA VAL A 197 -9.95 -10.81 22.86
C VAL A 197 -11.32 -10.26 23.27
N ARG A 198 -12.10 -11.05 24.02
CA ARG A 198 -13.42 -10.61 24.53
C ARG A 198 -13.24 -9.59 25.66
N ALA A 199 -13.85 -8.42 25.54
CA ALA A 199 -13.83 -7.36 26.54
C ALA A 199 -14.32 -7.84 27.92
N SER A 200 -15.33 -8.72 27.96
CA SER A 200 -15.85 -9.29 29.20
C SER A 200 -14.87 -10.16 29.99
N ARG A 201 -13.82 -10.69 29.30
CA ARG A 201 -12.81 -11.56 29.91
C ARG A 201 -11.48 -10.84 30.16
N TYR A 202 -11.18 -9.85 29.36
CA TYR A 202 -9.92 -9.11 29.37
C TYR A 202 -10.26 -7.62 29.47
N PRO A 203 -10.27 -7.06 30.70
CA PRO A 203 -10.56 -5.65 30.91
C PRO A 203 -9.46 -4.79 30.29
N ALA A 204 -9.82 -3.55 29.94
CA ALA A 204 -8.86 -2.59 29.42
C ALA A 204 -7.74 -2.30 30.42
N THR A 205 -6.51 -2.25 29.95
CA THR A 205 -5.37 -1.75 30.74
C THR A 205 -5.56 -0.24 30.95
N PRO A 206 -5.36 0.30 32.16
CA PRO A 206 -5.39 1.72 32.39
C PRO A 206 -4.43 2.47 31.44
N GLU A 207 -4.86 3.59 30.90
CA GLU A 207 -4.10 4.33 29.88
C GLU A 207 -2.69 4.71 30.37
N GLU A 208 -2.57 5.24 31.58
CA GLU A 208 -1.28 5.60 32.18
C GLU A 208 -0.35 4.38 32.31
N GLU A 209 -0.86 3.23 32.74
CA GLU A 209 -0.10 1.99 32.82
C GLU A 209 0.38 1.54 31.43
N ALA A 210 -0.52 1.53 30.44
CA ALA A 210 -0.19 1.15 29.06
C ALA A 210 0.91 2.04 28.49
N GLN A 211 0.80 3.36 28.65
CA GLN A 211 1.78 4.32 28.19
C GLN A 211 3.14 4.17 28.90
N ASN A 212 3.15 3.97 30.19
CA ASN A 212 4.41 3.78 30.95
C ASN A 212 5.14 2.50 30.51
N ARG A 213 4.42 1.39 30.33
CA ARG A 213 4.98 0.12 29.86
C ARG A 213 5.48 0.23 28.41
N ALA A 214 4.79 0.97 27.55
CA ALA A 214 5.17 1.14 26.16
C ALA A 214 6.38 2.07 25.97
N LYS A 215 6.52 3.11 26.79
CA LYS A 215 7.73 3.98 26.77
C LYS A 215 9.00 3.18 27.00
N GLU A 216 8.97 2.21 27.91
CA GLU A 216 10.11 1.30 28.13
C GLU A 216 10.39 0.41 26.93
N ALA A 217 9.33 -0.06 26.26
CA ALA A 217 9.43 -0.97 25.11
C ALA A 217 10.23 -0.41 23.92
N LEU A 218 10.14 0.88 23.68
CA LEU A 218 10.80 1.53 22.56
C LEU A 218 12.04 2.36 22.95
N LYS A 219 12.56 2.18 24.18
CA LYS A 219 13.85 2.81 24.58
C LYS A 219 15.00 2.46 23.65
N GLY A 220 15.01 1.24 23.09
CA GLY A 220 16.00 0.78 22.11
C GLY A 220 15.84 1.39 20.73
N ASP A 221 14.65 1.85 20.38
CA ASP A 221 14.38 2.55 19.11
C ASP A 221 14.67 4.07 19.24
N ARG A 222 15.96 4.40 19.32
CA ARG A 222 16.41 5.80 19.39
C ARG A 222 15.95 6.65 18.21
N THR A 223 15.64 6.01 17.11
CA THR A 223 15.25 6.66 15.86
C THR A 223 13.75 6.91 15.79
N GLY A 224 12.94 6.10 16.45
CA GLY A 224 11.47 6.12 16.36
C GLY A 224 10.94 5.50 15.07
N MET A 225 11.75 4.76 14.32
CA MET A 225 11.33 4.23 13.02
C MET A 225 10.37 3.04 13.12
N PHE A 226 10.32 2.36 14.28
CA PHE A 226 9.38 1.25 14.50
C PHE A 226 8.03 1.68 15.09
N ARG A 227 7.79 3.00 15.18
CA ARG A 227 6.53 3.58 15.65
C ARG A 227 5.56 3.73 14.49
N TYR A 228 4.97 2.63 14.04
CA TYR A 228 3.97 2.65 12.98
C TYR A 228 3.08 1.41 13.06
N ASN A 229 1.90 1.49 12.44
CA ASN A 229 0.99 0.36 12.32
C ASN A 229 0.89 -0.05 10.85
N PRO A 230 1.40 -1.25 10.48
CA PRO A 230 1.37 -1.71 9.09
C PRO A 230 -0.05 -1.90 8.53
N GLY A 231 -1.03 -2.21 9.40
CA GLY A 231 -2.43 -2.35 9.00
C GLY A 231 -3.11 -1.03 8.72
N LEU A 232 -2.92 -0.02 9.57
CA LEU A 232 -3.45 1.34 9.37
C LEU A 232 -2.78 2.03 8.17
N GLN A 233 -1.46 1.96 8.09
CA GLN A 233 -0.70 2.63 7.02
C GLN A 233 -0.70 1.85 5.71
N LYS A 234 -1.09 0.56 5.75
CA LYS A 234 -1.06 -0.36 4.61
C LYS A 234 0.32 -0.39 3.94
N LYS A 235 1.36 -0.54 4.77
CA LYS A 235 2.77 -0.54 4.38
C LYS A 235 3.53 -1.64 5.11
N THR A 236 4.46 -2.27 4.41
CA THR A 236 5.43 -3.23 4.99
C THR A 236 6.55 -2.51 5.73
N PHE A 237 6.99 -1.35 5.22
CA PHE A 237 8.02 -0.54 5.83
C PHE A 237 7.49 0.87 6.14
N PRO A 238 7.88 1.46 7.27
CA PRO A 238 7.56 2.84 7.60
C PRO A 238 8.26 3.81 6.63
N ASP A 239 7.72 5.02 6.50
CA ASP A 239 8.31 6.05 5.63
C ASP A 239 9.67 6.53 6.14
N TYR A 240 9.88 6.51 7.45
CA TYR A 240 11.18 6.64 8.06
C TYR A 240 11.77 5.25 8.32
N ASN A 241 12.84 4.89 7.64
CA ASN A 241 13.51 3.59 7.65
C ASN A 241 15.02 3.78 7.43
N PRO A 242 15.87 2.74 7.43
CA PRO A 242 17.32 2.91 7.32
C PRO A 242 17.82 3.67 6.10
N TYR A 243 16.99 3.74 5.05
CA TYR A 243 17.34 4.40 3.78
C TYR A 243 16.68 5.77 3.60
N THR A 244 16.00 6.28 4.62
CA THR A 244 15.31 7.57 4.62
C THR A 244 15.78 8.43 5.79
N ILE A 245 15.27 9.65 5.89
CA ILE A 245 15.56 10.57 6.99
C ILE A 245 14.31 10.86 7.80
N ARG A 246 14.47 11.28 9.06
CA ARG A 246 13.37 11.43 10.02
C ARG A 246 12.20 12.27 9.51
N ARG A 247 12.46 13.33 8.75
CA ARG A 247 11.40 14.16 8.15
C ARG A 247 10.51 13.41 7.15
N CYS A 248 10.91 12.21 6.68
CA CYS A 248 10.10 11.42 5.76
C CYS A 248 8.79 10.92 6.40
N ASN A 249 8.69 10.83 7.73
CA ASN A 249 7.43 10.53 8.43
C ASN A 249 6.32 11.54 8.11
N ASP A 250 6.67 12.80 7.94
CA ASP A 250 5.72 13.90 7.68
C ASP A 250 5.69 14.33 6.22
N CYS A 251 6.44 13.63 5.36
CA CYS A 251 6.58 13.97 3.96
C CYS A 251 5.25 13.77 3.20
N GLN A 252 4.81 14.80 2.46
CA GLN A 252 3.58 14.73 1.66
C GLN A 252 3.66 13.69 0.54
N LEU A 253 4.86 13.39 0.01
CA LEU A 253 5.05 12.30 -0.96
C LEU A 253 4.74 10.92 -0.36
N ALA A 254 4.97 10.76 0.95
CA ALA A 254 4.71 9.53 1.67
C ALA A 254 3.22 9.34 1.99
N LYS A 255 2.49 10.44 2.20
CA LYS A 255 1.07 10.43 2.62
C LYS A 255 0.05 10.10 1.52
N ASP A 256 0.49 9.72 0.34
CA ASP A 256 -0.36 9.20 -0.77
C ASP A 256 -1.59 10.06 -1.11
N SER A 257 -1.54 11.38 -0.88
CA SER A 257 -2.65 12.25 -1.24
C SER A 257 -2.67 12.50 -2.75
N SER A 258 -3.80 12.25 -3.38
CA SER A 258 -4.05 12.55 -4.80
C SER A 258 -3.86 14.04 -5.13
N THR A 259 -3.84 14.90 -4.11
CA THR A 259 -3.62 16.35 -4.20
C THR A 259 -2.15 16.75 -4.24
N ALA A 260 -1.21 15.86 -3.87
CA ALA A 260 0.23 16.14 -3.87
C ALA A 260 0.86 16.19 -5.29
N ARG A 261 0.07 16.10 -6.36
CA ARG A 261 0.59 16.02 -7.74
C ARG A 261 1.33 17.26 -8.23
N ASN A 262 1.12 18.42 -7.63
CA ASN A 262 1.58 19.69 -8.21
C ASN A 262 2.43 20.59 -7.29
N ALA A 263 2.73 20.19 -6.05
CA ALA A 263 3.24 21.16 -5.08
C ALA A 263 4.62 20.87 -4.47
N TYR A 264 5.27 19.75 -4.82
CA TYR A 264 6.53 19.39 -4.16
C TYR A 264 7.72 19.47 -5.11
N ALA A 265 8.57 20.47 -4.90
CA ALA A 265 9.91 20.48 -5.47
C ALA A 265 10.82 19.57 -4.61
N PRO A 266 11.57 18.62 -5.21
CA PRO A 266 12.52 17.80 -4.46
C PRO A 266 13.59 18.68 -3.81
N GLU A 267 13.77 18.55 -2.49
CA GLU A 267 14.73 19.34 -1.72
C GLU A 267 16.17 18.78 -1.81
N CYS A 268 16.30 17.49 -2.16
CA CYS A 268 17.59 16.80 -2.25
C CYS A 268 17.50 15.57 -3.16
N ASP A 269 18.63 14.95 -3.47
CA ASP A 269 18.73 13.76 -4.34
C ASP A 269 17.88 12.60 -3.82
N LEU A 270 17.84 12.37 -2.50
CA LEU A 270 16.95 11.36 -1.89
C LEU A 270 15.47 11.65 -2.20
N CYS A 271 15.05 12.92 -2.15
CA CYS A 271 13.68 13.30 -2.47
C CYS A 271 13.38 13.10 -3.97
N GLN A 272 14.33 13.38 -4.85
CA GLN A 272 14.21 13.14 -6.29
C GLN A 272 14.10 11.63 -6.60
N ALA A 273 14.95 10.81 -5.98
CA ALA A 273 14.89 9.36 -6.08
C ALA A 273 13.55 8.82 -5.58
N CYS A 274 13.10 9.24 -4.40
CA CYS A 274 11.82 8.86 -3.81
C CYS A 274 10.63 9.22 -4.74
N GLN A 275 10.62 10.43 -5.30
CA GLN A 275 9.58 10.86 -6.24
C GLN A 275 9.57 10.00 -7.51
N THR A 276 10.74 9.68 -8.04
CA THR A 276 10.90 8.84 -9.24
C THR A 276 10.36 7.44 -8.99
N VAL A 277 10.77 6.80 -7.90
CA VAL A 277 10.36 5.44 -7.53
C VAL A 277 8.85 5.38 -7.28
N ARG A 278 8.27 6.38 -6.59
CA ARG A 278 6.83 6.44 -6.35
C ARG A 278 6.02 6.62 -7.65
N LYS A 279 6.54 7.38 -8.61
CA LYS A 279 5.94 7.48 -9.96
C LYS A 279 5.99 6.15 -10.69
N GLN A 280 7.11 5.42 -10.62
CA GLN A 280 7.26 4.09 -11.22
C GLN A 280 6.27 3.10 -10.60
N ALA A 281 6.18 3.04 -9.26
CA ALA A 281 5.21 2.22 -8.55
C ALA A 281 3.75 2.53 -8.96
N ALA A 282 3.40 3.82 -9.06
CA ALA A 282 2.07 4.23 -9.50
C ALA A 282 1.77 3.89 -10.97
N MET A 283 2.79 3.84 -11.83
CA MET A 283 2.61 3.39 -13.23
C MET A 283 2.37 1.88 -13.30
N ALA A 284 3.14 1.09 -12.55
CA ALA A 284 2.93 -0.36 -12.43
C ALA A 284 1.52 -0.69 -11.88
N GLU A 285 1.07 0.04 -10.86
CA GLU A 285 -0.28 -0.09 -10.29
C GLU A 285 -1.39 0.19 -11.32
N LYS A 286 -1.20 1.20 -12.18
CA LYS A 286 -2.17 1.49 -13.26
C LYS A 286 -2.27 0.36 -14.28
N GLU A 287 -1.17 -0.29 -14.60
CA GLU A 287 -1.18 -1.43 -15.53
C GLU A 287 -1.88 -2.63 -14.89
N THR A 288 -1.56 -2.94 -13.62
CA THR A 288 -2.28 -3.97 -12.85
C THR A 288 -3.78 -3.69 -12.78
N MET A 289 -4.18 -2.42 -12.54
CA MET A 289 -5.59 -2.03 -12.51
C MET A 289 -6.30 -2.21 -13.87
N LYS A 290 -5.58 -2.12 -14.97
CA LYS A 290 -6.13 -2.41 -16.29
C LYS A 290 -6.52 -3.90 -16.39
N ASP A 291 -5.65 -4.79 -15.94
CA ASP A 291 -5.91 -6.24 -15.94
C ASP A 291 -7.05 -6.60 -14.98
N VAL A 292 -7.08 -6.02 -13.79
CA VAL A 292 -8.19 -6.17 -12.82
C VAL A 292 -9.53 -5.77 -13.45
N ARG A 293 -9.61 -4.61 -14.12
CA ARG A 293 -10.84 -4.17 -14.81
C ARG A 293 -11.27 -5.14 -15.90
N ILE A 294 -10.31 -5.66 -16.68
CA ILE A 294 -10.59 -6.69 -17.71
C ILE A 294 -11.15 -7.94 -17.07
N GLY A 295 -10.58 -8.41 -15.95
CA GLY A 295 -11.05 -9.55 -15.18
C GLY A 295 -12.49 -9.37 -14.69
N ILE A 296 -12.79 -8.23 -14.05
CA ILE A 296 -14.15 -7.91 -13.57
C ILE A 296 -15.17 -7.95 -14.72
N VAL A 297 -14.85 -7.36 -15.89
CA VAL A 297 -15.75 -7.37 -17.05
C VAL A 297 -15.92 -8.77 -17.62
N ARG A 298 -14.85 -9.57 -17.65
CA ARG A 298 -14.90 -10.97 -18.15
C ARG A 298 -15.84 -11.81 -17.32
N ASN A 299 -15.79 -11.65 -15.99
CA ASN A 299 -16.59 -12.42 -15.02
C ASN A 299 -17.98 -11.83 -14.76
N ALA A 300 -18.32 -10.70 -15.41
CA ALA A 300 -19.61 -10.05 -15.20
C ALA A 300 -20.76 -10.87 -15.77
N GLU A 301 -21.72 -11.19 -14.91
CA GLU A 301 -22.95 -11.90 -15.24
C GLU A 301 -24.12 -10.94 -15.50
N ARG A 302 -25.14 -11.45 -16.18
CA ARG A 302 -26.41 -10.73 -16.32
C ARG A 302 -27.31 -11.07 -15.13
N ILE A 303 -27.54 -10.07 -14.29
CA ILE A 303 -28.34 -10.19 -13.08
C ILE A 303 -29.50 -9.18 -13.16
N THR A 304 -30.69 -9.60 -12.75
CA THR A 304 -31.83 -8.71 -12.47
C THR A 304 -32.54 -9.25 -11.26
N ARG A 305 -32.62 -8.46 -10.19
CA ARG A 305 -33.31 -8.89 -8.95
C ARG A 305 -34.03 -7.73 -8.27
N LYS A 306 -35.08 -8.06 -7.51
CA LYS A 306 -35.78 -7.10 -6.64
C LYS A 306 -34.94 -6.86 -5.40
N VAL A 307 -34.84 -5.58 -5.00
CA VAL A 307 -34.04 -5.13 -3.87
C VAL A 307 -34.78 -3.98 -3.19
N SER A 308 -35.22 -4.18 -1.97
CA SER A 308 -36.08 -3.24 -1.24
C SER A 308 -35.39 -1.94 -0.86
N THR A 309 -34.10 -1.97 -0.65
CA THR A 309 -33.27 -0.80 -0.29
C THR A 309 -33.07 0.18 -1.45
N LEU A 310 -33.25 -0.27 -2.69
CA LEU A 310 -33.11 0.58 -3.87
C LEU A 310 -34.37 1.40 -4.14
N LYS A 311 -34.21 2.66 -4.52
CA LYS A 311 -35.32 3.58 -4.85
C LYS A 311 -36.22 3.08 -5.96
N THR A 312 -35.67 2.41 -6.96
CA THR A 312 -36.45 1.79 -8.04
C THR A 312 -36.94 0.37 -7.70
N GLY A 313 -36.48 -0.17 -6.56
CA GLY A 313 -36.82 -1.55 -6.14
C GLY A 313 -36.21 -2.64 -7.02
N THR A 314 -35.34 -2.29 -7.98
CA THR A 314 -34.78 -3.27 -8.92
C THR A 314 -33.30 -2.97 -9.20
N PHE A 315 -32.47 -3.96 -8.99
CA PHE A 315 -31.06 -3.95 -9.39
C PHE A 315 -30.89 -4.73 -10.70
N PHE A 316 -30.05 -4.22 -11.60
CA PHE A 316 -29.59 -5.00 -12.73
C PHE A 316 -28.08 -4.84 -12.99
N SER A 317 -27.46 -5.89 -13.50
CA SER A 317 -26.08 -5.92 -13.97
C SER A 317 -26.00 -6.55 -15.35
N SER A 318 -25.01 -6.16 -16.14
CA SER A 318 -24.68 -6.75 -17.44
C SER A 318 -23.26 -6.42 -17.80
N LYS A 319 -22.62 -7.18 -18.71
CA LYS A 319 -21.27 -6.87 -19.17
C LYS A 319 -21.11 -5.40 -19.63
N SER A 320 -22.13 -4.83 -20.26
CA SER A 320 -22.08 -3.44 -20.72
C SER A 320 -22.18 -2.41 -19.60
N SER A 321 -23.01 -2.67 -18.54
CA SER A 321 -23.06 -1.78 -17.37
C SER A 321 -21.76 -1.87 -16.55
N VAL A 322 -21.28 -3.08 -16.31
CA VAL A 322 -20.02 -3.33 -15.59
C VAL A 322 -18.82 -2.69 -16.32
N LYS A 323 -18.72 -2.86 -17.66
CA LYS A 323 -17.65 -2.22 -18.46
C LYS A 323 -17.63 -0.71 -18.30
N ARG A 324 -18.77 -0.05 -18.16
CA ARG A 324 -18.81 1.41 -17.91
C ARG A 324 -18.40 1.76 -16.49
N ALA A 325 -18.89 1.01 -15.52
CA ALA A 325 -18.59 1.25 -14.11
C ALA A 325 -17.12 1.06 -13.77
N VAL A 326 -16.50 -0.04 -14.21
CA VAL A 326 -15.08 -0.31 -13.93
C VAL A 326 -14.13 0.73 -14.52
N TYR A 327 -14.56 1.49 -15.54
CA TYR A 327 -13.77 2.61 -16.07
C TYR A 327 -13.48 3.69 -15.02
N HIS A 328 -14.35 3.83 -14.03
CA HIS A 328 -14.23 4.81 -12.95
C HIS A 328 -13.36 4.32 -11.78
N LEU A 329 -13.11 3.02 -11.65
CA LEU A 329 -12.28 2.47 -10.59
C LEU A 329 -10.81 2.91 -10.78
N ARG A 330 -10.19 3.42 -9.73
CA ARG A 330 -8.83 3.95 -9.75
C ARG A 330 -7.86 3.12 -8.92
N THR A 331 -8.36 2.47 -7.89
CA THR A 331 -7.57 1.69 -6.92
C THR A 331 -8.09 0.26 -6.79
N ALA A 332 -7.25 -0.64 -6.28
CA ALA A 332 -7.66 -2.00 -5.96
C ALA A 332 -8.75 -2.04 -4.89
N GLU A 333 -8.70 -1.12 -3.93
CA GLU A 333 -9.74 -0.98 -2.90
C GLU A 333 -11.11 -0.70 -3.53
N GLU A 334 -11.16 0.23 -4.50
CA GLU A 334 -12.39 0.52 -5.25
C GLU A 334 -12.87 -0.69 -6.08
N ALA A 335 -11.93 -1.44 -6.68
CA ALA A 335 -12.26 -2.62 -7.48
C ALA A 335 -12.80 -3.77 -6.60
N GLU A 336 -12.20 -3.98 -5.44
CA GLU A 336 -12.66 -4.96 -4.46
C GLU A 336 -14.03 -4.59 -3.89
N ALA A 337 -14.19 -3.34 -3.45
CA ALA A 337 -15.46 -2.83 -2.97
C ALA A 337 -16.55 -2.95 -4.04
N PHE A 338 -16.24 -2.58 -5.31
CA PHE A 338 -17.16 -2.74 -6.45
C PHE A 338 -17.63 -4.17 -6.61
N SER A 339 -16.73 -5.14 -6.52
CA SER A 339 -17.06 -6.57 -6.66
C SER A 339 -17.98 -7.07 -5.56
N LYS A 340 -17.93 -6.48 -4.35
CA LYS A 340 -18.76 -6.85 -3.21
C LYS A 340 -20.13 -6.17 -3.18
N VAL A 341 -20.35 -5.06 -3.90
CA VAL A 341 -21.63 -4.31 -3.84
C VAL A 341 -22.84 -5.19 -4.15
N SER A 342 -22.74 -6.07 -5.15
CA SER A 342 -23.86 -6.93 -5.55
C SER A 342 -24.30 -7.92 -4.48
N ASP A 343 -23.43 -8.29 -3.55
CA ASP A 343 -23.69 -9.19 -2.45
C ASP A 343 -24.25 -8.47 -1.21
N HIS A 344 -24.09 -7.14 -1.15
CA HIS A 344 -24.49 -6.28 -0.04
C HIS A 344 -25.60 -5.27 -0.40
N LEU A 345 -26.37 -5.50 -1.44
CA LEU A 345 -27.41 -4.56 -1.89
C LEU A 345 -28.45 -4.25 -0.82
N GLU A 346 -28.79 -5.22 0.03
CA GLU A 346 -29.75 -5.03 1.13
C GLU A 346 -29.19 -4.18 2.29
N ASN A 347 -27.88 -3.90 2.28
CA ASN A 347 -27.22 -3.06 3.28
C ASN A 347 -26.96 -1.63 2.77
N LEU A 348 -27.50 -1.30 1.59
CA LEU A 348 -27.38 0.04 1.02
C LEU A 348 -28.33 1.01 1.72
N GLU A 349 -27.79 2.11 2.20
CA GLU A 349 -28.56 3.22 2.76
C GLU A 349 -28.66 4.34 1.74
N PHE A 350 -29.90 4.70 1.38
CA PHE A 350 -30.15 5.78 0.42
C PHE A 350 -29.67 7.14 0.95
N SER A 351 -28.91 7.87 0.16
CA SER A 351 -28.40 9.20 0.50
C SER A 351 -29.10 10.32 -0.28
N ARG A 352 -29.07 10.26 -1.62
CA ARG A 352 -29.65 11.33 -2.46
C ARG A 352 -29.96 10.84 -3.88
N THR A 353 -30.85 11.58 -4.55
CA THR A 353 -31.09 11.46 -6.00
C THR A 353 -30.58 12.69 -6.74
N SER A 354 -29.98 12.51 -7.89
CA SER A 354 -29.64 13.58 -8.81
C SER A 354 -30.17 13.29 -10.22
N LYS A 355 -30.74 14.30 -10.87
CA LYS A 355 -31.22 14.20 -12.24
C LYS A 355 -30.04 14.06 -13.20
N LEU A 356 -30.29 13.50 -14.38
CA LEU A 356 -29.32 13.55 -15.47
C LEU A 356 -29.09 15.03 -15.82
N GLY A 357 -27.88 15.51 -15.53
CA GLY A 357 -27.51 16.91 -15.77
C GLY A 357 -27.45 17.22 -17.26
N GLU A 358 -27.62 18.48 -17.60
CA GLU A 358 -27.25 19.03 -18.89
C GLU A 358 -25.73 18.99 -19.10
N SER A 359 -25.27 19.25 -20.30
CA SER A 359 -23.84 19.35 -20.58
C SER A 359 -23.19 20.40 -19.67
N LYS A 360 -22.09 20.04 -19.01
CA LYS A 360 -21.32 20.98 -18.14
C LYS A 360 -20.74 22.11 -18.95
N ASP A 361 -20.40 21.83 -20.20
CA ASP A 361 -19.94 22.76 -21.19
C ASP A 361 -20.78 22.56 -22.48
N PRO A 362 -21.85 23.37 -22.67
CA PRO A 362 -22.68 23.30 -23.88
C PRO A 362 -21.92 23.57 -25.18
N SER A 363 -20.78 24.22 -25.12
CA SER A 363 -19.91 24.47 -26.28
C SER A 363 -19.03 23.27 -26.66
N SER A 364 -18.90 22.29 -25.74
CA SER A 364 -18.08 21.08 -25.92
C SER A 364 -18.83 19.98 -26.66
N PRO A 365 -18.48 19.64 -27.93
CA PRO A 365 -19.10 18.52 -28.63
C PRO A 365 -18.95 17.18 -27.93
N LYS A 366 -17.88 17.00 -27.14
CA LYS A 366 -17.63 15.80 -26.37
C LYS A 366 -18.64 15.65 -25.22
N ASP A 367 -18.93 16.74 -24.53
CA ASP A 367 -19.87 16.74 -23.39
C ASP A 367 -21.31 16.53 -23.89
N GLN A 368 -21.72 17.23 -24.96
CA GLN A 368 -23.02 17.01 -25.60
C GLN A 368 -23.19 15.54 -26.03
N LYS A 369 -22.18 14.96 -26.69
CA LYS A 369 -22.19 13.54 -27.09
C LYS A 369 -22.30 12.59 -25.92
N ASN A 370 -21.68 12.91 -24.78
CA ASN A 370 -21.78 12.09 -23.57
C ASN A 370 -23.18 12.14 -22.94
N VAL A 371 -23.81 13.30 -22.89
CA VAL A 371 -25.18 13.45 -22.40
C VAL A 371 -26.15 12.72 -23.33
N GLN A 372 -26.00 12.87 -24.65
CA GLN A 372 -26.82 12.17 -25.63
C GLN A 372 -26.71 10.65 -25.51
N LYS A 373 -25.49 10.09 -25.39
CA LYS A 373 -25.29 8.66 -25.17
C LYS A 373 -25.99 8.13 -23.91
N LYS A 374 -26.14 8.95 -22.86
CA LYS A 374 -26.87 8.57 -21.64
C LYS A 374 -28.36 8.56 -21.88
N LYS A 375 -28.89 9.58 -22.60
CA LYS A 375 -30.30 9.64 -23.03
C LYS A 375 -30.67 8.45 -23.92
N ASP A 376 -29.83 8.11 -24.90
CA ASP A 376 -30.02 6.95 -25.79
C ASP A 376 -30.12 5.63 -25.04
N ARG A 377 -29.39 5.51 -23.92
CA ARG A 377 -29.48 4.36 -22.99
C ARG A 377 -30.66 4.42 -22.05
N ARG A 378 -31.52 5.45 -22.11
CA ARG A 378 -32.67 5.70 -21.25
C ARG A 378 -32.29 5.91 -19.76
N VAL A 379 -31.12 6.50 -19.51
CA VAL A 379 -30.72 6.93 -18.17
C VAL A 379 -31.52 8.17 -17.80
N THR A 380 -32.16 8.15 -16.64
CA THR A 380 -32.99 9.26 -16.14
C THR A 380 -32.30 10.08 -15.04
N GLY A 381 -31.31 9.52 -14.38
CA GLY A 381 -30.58 10.17 -13.30
C GLY A 381 -29.67 9.20 -12.55
N TYR A 382 -29.34 9.58 -11.35
CA TYR A 382 -28.47 8.82 -10.45
C TYR A 382 -29.04 8.78 -9.03
N ASN A 383 -28.90 7.64 -8.41
CA ASN A 383 -29.11 7.47 -6.97
C ASN A 383 -27.77 7.21 -6.28
N THR A 384 -27.55 7.87 -5.17
CA THR A 384 -26.35 7.70 -4.33
C THR A 384 -26.75 6.97 -3.06
N TYR A 385 -25.97 5.96 -2.71
CA TYR A 385 -26.13 5.15 -1.52
C TYR A 385 -24.85 5.15 -0.70
N THR A 386 -24.98 4.89 0.58
CA THR A 386 -23.86 4.62 1.49
C THR A 386 -23.83 3.12 1.77
N LEU A 387 -22.64 2.55 1.78
CA LEU A 387 -22.39 1.14 2.08
C LEU A 387 -21.19 1.03 3.04
N ASN A 388 -21.37 0.31 4.13
CA ASN A 388 -20.27 0.01 5.05
C ASN A 388 -19.70 -1.38 4.71
N LEU A 389 -18.43 -1.42 4.35
CA LEU A 389 -17.68 -2.65 4.09
C LEU A 389 -16.42 -2.64 4.96
N ASN A 390 -16.26 -3.65 5.80
CA ASN A 390 -15.08 -3.84 6.65
C ASN A 390 -14.69 -2.58 7.48
N GLY A 391 -15.70 -1.89 8.06
CA GLY A 391 -15.49 -0.68 8.85
C GLY A 391 -15.20 0.59 8.06
N GLU A 392 -15.21 0.51 6.73
CA GLU A 392 -15.02 1.63 5.81
C GLU A 392 -16.34 2.02 5.16
N THR A 393 -16.59 3.31 5.05
CA THR A 393 -17.81 3.83 4.42
C THR A 393 -17.55 4.15 2.94
N TRP A 394 -18.40 3.61 2.08
CA TRP A 394 -18.35 3.77 0.65
C TRP A 394 -19.56 4.52 0.11
N GLU A 395 -19.35 5.43 -0.82
CA GLU A 395 -20.40 6.06 -1.62
C GLU A 395 -20.57 5.26 -2.90
N VAL A 396 -21.75 4.64 -3.08
CA VAL A 396 -22.12 3.89 -4.26
C VAL A 396 -23.05 4.72 -5.12
N LEU A 397 -22.60 5.09 -6.32
CA LEU A 397 -23.40 5.82 -7.29
C LEU A 397 -23.99 4.85 -8.31
N MET A 398 -25.31 4.85 -8.44
CA MET A 398 -26.03 4.03 -9.39
C MET A 398 -26.70 4.85 -10.50
N GLU A 399 -26.55 4.41 -11.77
CA GLU A 399 -27.34 4.93 -12.89
C GLU A 399 -28.77 4.40 -12.77
N VAL A 400 -29.76 5.29 -12.89
CA VAL A 400 -31.20 4.96 -12.89
C VAL A 400 -31.68 4.88 -14.33
N TYR A 401 -32.33 3.77 -14.70
CA TYR A 401 -32.86 3.51 -16.02
C TYR A 401 -34.38 3.46 -15.99
N ARG A 402 -35.03 4.01 -17.02
CA ARG A 402 -36.50 4.14 -17.06
C ARG A 402 -37.26 2.84 -16.83
N GLU A 403 -36.78 1.70 -17.31
CA GLU A 403 -37.49 0.45 -17.32
C GLU A 403 -36.75 -0.71 -16.65
N LYS A 404 -35.47 -0.54 -16.31
CA LYS A 404 -34.60 -1.62 -15.86
C LYS A 404 -34.22 -1.54 -14.37
N GLY A 405 -34.50 -0.40 -13.75
CA GLY A 405 -34.06 -0.15 -12.38
C GLY A 405 -32.68 0.52 -12.31
N GLU A 406 -31.84 0.08 -11.39
CA GLU A 406 -30.56 0.69 -11.05
C GLU A 406 -29.38 -0.24 -11.35
N ALA A 407 -28.28 0.32 -11.84
CA ALA A 407 -27.01 -0.37 -12.04
C ALA A 407 -25.85 0.43 -11.46
N ILE A 408 -24.86 -0.25 -10.90
CA ILE A 408 -23.67 0.40 -10.35
C ILE A 408 -22.98 1.20 -11.48
N TYR A 409 -22.69 2.47 -11.20
CA TYR A 409 -21.97 3.37 -12.08
C TYR A 409 -20.59 3.70 -11.56
N ASN A 410 -20.46 3.94 -10.25
CA ASN A 410 -19.20 4.25 -9.60
C ASN A 410 -19.26 3.90 -8.11
N ILE A 411 -18.11 3.65 -7.52
CA ILE A 411 -17.93 3.51 -6.09
C ILE A 411 -16.72 4.33 -5.66
N LYS A 412 -16.82 5.00 -4.52
CA LYS A 412 -15.72 5.78 -3.94
C LYS A 412 -15.71 5.63 -2.43
N LYS A 413 -14.53 5.54 -1.88
CA LYS A 413 -14.33 5.61 -0.45
C LYS A 413 -14.70 7.01 0.05
N ARG A 414 -15.52 7.09 1.10
CA ARG A 414 -15.84 8.35 1.76
C ARG A 414 -14.70 8.66 2.72
N ASN A 415 -13.92 9.70 2.43
CA ASN A 415 -12.94 10.19 3.40
C ASN A 415 -13.70 10.62 4.65
N ARG A 416 -13.27 10.20 5.84
CA ARG A 416 -13.78 10.77 7.08
C ARG A 416 -13.48 12.28 7.06
N PRO A 417 -14.43 13.15 7.47
CA PRO A 417 -14.20 14.59 7.53
C PRO A 417 -13.10 14.95 8.49
#